data_2cfcce0f1aebdf4068318e46a7d3567b
#
_entry.id   2cfcce0f1aebdf4068318e46a7d3567b
#
_cell.length_a   1.000
_cell.length_b   1.000
_cell.length_c   1.000
_cell.angle_alpha   90.00
_cell.angle_beta   90.00
_cell.angle_gamma   90.00
#
_symmetry.space_group_name_H-M   'P 1'
#
loop_
_entity.id
_entity.type
_entity.pdbx_description
1 polymer ?
#
loop_
_entity_poly.entity_id
_entity_poly.type
_entity_poly.pdbx_seq_one_letter_code
_entity_poly.pdbx_strand_id
1 'polypeptide(L)'
;MKARDIMTSDVITVTADTSIDKIARILHDHRISGVPVIDEEHKVIGIVTEGDLIMKLAKPETPPHIEILGGIIYLKRITEIDAELKKITAVTARDIMTEKVVTVNEDCPVEDVASLMVNRKVNRLPVVKKGKIVGIVSRADLIETMMNEPSPEDANIPDVT
;
A
#
# COMPACT_ATOMS: atom_id res chain seq x y z
N MET A 1 -17.23 -11.41 -9.86
CA MET A 1 -16.96 -9.97 -9.62
C MET A 1 -15.53 -9.64 -10.03
N LYS A 2 -15.24 -8.45 -10.54
CA LYS A 2 -13.93 -8.02 -11.03
C LYS A 2 -13.43 -6.81 -10.23
N ALA A 3 -12.13 -6.49 -10.31
CA ALA A 3 -11.53 -5.35 -9.63
C ALA A 3 -12.27 -4.03 -9.90
N ARG A 4 -12.70 -3.79 -11.16
CA ARG A 4 -13.47 -2.60 -11.54
C ARG A 4 -14.83 -2.47 -10.84
N ASP A 5 -15.41 -3.58 -10.39
CA ASP A 5 -16.75 -3.60 -9.77
C ASP A 5 -16.68 -3.16 -8.30
N ILE A 6 -15.49 -3.25 -7.68
CA ILE A 6 -15.26 -2.95 -6.26
C ILE A 6 -14.26 -1.81 -6.02
N MET A 7 -13.53 -1.36 -7.04
CA MET A 7 -12.52 -0.32 -6.89
C MET A 7 -13.10 1.06 -6.62
N THR A 8 -12.36 1.87 -5.90
CA THR A 8 -12.56 3.33 -5.88
C THR A 8 -11.95 3.91 -7.13
N SER A 9 -12.78 4.52 -8.00
CA SER A 9 -12.33 5.06 -9.30
C SER A 9 -11.75 6.47 -9.21
N ASP A 10 -12.17 7.28 -8.23
CA ASP A 10 -11.62 8.62 -7.97
C ASP A 10 -10.38 8.51 -7.09
N VAL A 11 -9.27 8.12 -7.70
CA VAL A 11 -8.02 7.81 -6.98
C VAL A 11 -7.28 9.10 -6.67
N ILE A 12 -7.01 9.32 -5.38
CA ILE A 12 -6.09 10.36 -4.94
C ILE A 12 -4.66 9.87 -5.21
N THR A 13 -3.91 10.64 -5.97
CA THR A 13 -2.53 10.32 -6.36
C THR A 13 -1.60 11.49 -6.06
N VAL A 14 -0.30 11.20 -5.99
CA VAL A 14 0.74 12.19 -5.82
C VAL A 14 1.84 11.98 -6.87
N THR A 15 2.73 12.94 -7.01
CA THR A 15 3.94 12.82 -7.84
C THR A 15 5.16 12.49 -6.99
N ALA A 16 6.24 12.06 -7.63
CA ALA A 16 7.49 11.72 -6.94
C ALA A 16 8.07 12.88 -6.12
N ASP A 17 7.83 14.12 -6.54
CA ASP A 17 8.36 15.33 -5.90
C ASP A 17 7.42 15.92 -4.83
N THR A 18 6.25 15.29 -4.59
CA THR A 18 5.34 15.71 -3.52
C THR A 18 6.01 15.56 -2.16
N SER A 19 5.96 16.61 -1.33
CA SER A 19 6.58 16.61 -0.01
C SER A 19 5.89 15.63 0.94
N ILE A 20 6.65 15.07 1.87
CA ILE A 20 6.15 14.15 2.92
C ILE A 20 5.04 14.80 3.74
N ASP A 21 5.20 16.07 4.11
CA ASP A 21 4.20 16.79 4.90
C ASP A 21 2.87 16.94 4.16
N LYS A 22 2.93 17.18 2.83
CA LYS A 22 1.73 17.21 1.99
C LYS A 22 1.07 15.84 1.90
N ILE A 23 1.86 14.77 1.74
CA ILE A 23 1.35 13.40 1.73
C ILE A 23 0.66 13.07 3.06
N ALA A 24 1.30 13.40 4.19
CA ALA A 24 0.71 13.17 5.51
C ALA A 24 -0.65 13.86 5.66
N ARG A 25 -0.79 15.12 5.20
CA ARG A 25 -2.07 15.84 5.18
C ARG A 25 -3.10 15.14 4.29
N ILE A 26 -2.73 14.71 3.09
CA ILE A 26 -3.62 13.99 2.17
C ILE A 26 -4.15 12.72 2.82
N LEU A 27 -3.27 11.89 3.42
CA LEU A 27 -3.69 10.66 4.11
C LEU A 27 -4.66 10.95 5.25
N HIS A 28 -4.38 11.96 6.07
CA HIS A 28 -5.21 12.35 7.20
C HIS A 28 -6.56 12.90 6.76
N ASP A 29 -6.59 13.88 5.85
CA ASP A 29 -7.80 14.60 5.47
C ASP A 29 -8.78 13.71 4.69
N HIS A 30 -8.26 12.81 3.87
CA HIS A 30 -9.06 11.86 3.11
C HIS A 30 -9.29 10.52 3.81
N ARG A 31 -8.73 10.33 5.01
CA ARG A 31 -8.82 9.08 5.81
C ARG A 31 -8.39 7.84 5.02
N ILE A 32 -7.34 7.98 4.26
CA ILE A 32 -6.72 6.90 3.48
C ILE A 32 -5.36 6.55 4.06
N SER A 33 -4.96 5.31 3.94
CA SER A 33 -3.72 4.78 4.54
C SER A 33 -2.57 4.63 3.54
N GLY A 34 -2.72 5.17 2.33
CA GLY A 34 -1.66 5.22 1.33
C GLY A 34 -2.13 5.80 0.02
N VAL A 35 -1.19 6.33 -0.75
CA VAL A 35 -1.43 6.98 -2.04
C VAL A 35 -0.48 6.42 -3.10
N PRO A 36 -0.98 6.13 -4.31
CA PRO A 36 -0.14 5.85 -5.46
C PRO A 36 0.66 7.09 -5.88
N VAL A 37 1.90 6.87 -6.28
CA VAL A 37 2.76 7.86 -6.92
C VAL A 37 2.72 7.62 -8.41
N ILE A 38 2.41 8.64 -9.18
CA ILE A 38 2.29 8.55 -10.63
C ILE A 38 3.27 9.49 -11.35
N ASP A 39 3.60 9.13 -12.57
CA ASP A 39 4.35 9.99 -13.51
C ASP A 39 3.41 10.89 -14.33
N GLU A 40 3.99 11.67 -15.25
CA GLU A 40 3.26 12.57 -16.14
C GLU A 40 2.30 11.84 -17.10
N GLU A 41 2.55 10.56 -17.38
CA GLU A 41 1.70 9.71 -18.21
C GLU A 41 0.60 8.99 -17.41
N HIS A 42 0.44 9.28 -16.10
CA HIS A 42 -0.47 8.62 -15.16
C HIS A 42 -0.16 7.13 -14.92
N LYS A 43 1.09 6.73 -15.12
CA LYS A 43 1.57 5.39 -14.75
C LYS A 43 1.97 5.37 -13.29
N VAL A 44 1.67 4.27 -12.62
CA VAL A 44 2.08 4.05 -11.22
C VAL A 44 3.57 3.77 -11.18
N ILE A 45 4.33 4.64 -10.53
CA ILE A 45 5.79 4.52 -10.35
C ILE A 45 6.17 4.21 -8.90
N GLY A 46 5.25 4.31 -7.98
CA GLY A 46 5.46 4.03 -6.57
C GLY A 46 4.18 4.05 -5.77
N ILE A 47 4.29 3.73 -4.49
CA ILE A 47 3.23 3.86 -3.49
C ILE A 47 3.84 4.32 -2.17
N VAL A 48 3.16 5.26 -1.50
CA VAL A 48 3.51 5.73 -0.15
C VAL A 48 2.38 5.36 0.79
N THR A 49 2.71 4.80 1.94
CA THR A 49 1.75 4.37 2.97
C THR A 49 1.99 5.07 4.30
N GLU A 50 1.02 4.94 5.22
CA GLU A 50 1.18 5.41 6.62
C GLU A 50 2.44 4.82 7.27
N GLY A 51 2.74 3.53 7.02
CA GLY A 51 3.93 2.88 7.53
C GLY A 51 5.23 3.58 7.11
N ASP A 52 5.29 4.04 5.86
CA ASP A 52 6.45 4.78 5.36
C ASP A 52 6.61 6.13 6.07
N LEU A 53 5.50 6.82 6.37
CA LEU A 53 5.52 8.09 7.09
C LEU A 53 5.88 7.91 8.57
N ILE A 54 5.37 6.86 9.21
CA ILE A 54 5.66 6.56 10.62
C ILE A 54 7.15 6.25 10.82
N MET A 55 7.78 5.59 9.85
CA MET A 55 9.23 5.34 9.89
C MET A 55 10.06 6.62 9.99
N LYS A 56 9.57 7.75 9.48
CA LYS A 56 10.22 9.06 9.63
C LYS A 56 10.24 9.54 11.10
N LEU A 57 9.26 9.16 11.89
CA LEU A 57 9.15 9.49 13.30
C LEU A 57 9.88 8.49 14.21
N ALA A 58 10.22 7.32 13.68
CA ALA A 58 10.90 6.29 14.43
C ALA A 58 12.31 6.73 14.82
N LYS A 59 12.69 6.46 16.05
CA LYS A 59 14.09 6.62 16.46
C LYS A 59 14.87 5.46 15.85
N PRO A 60 16.05 5.73 15.23
CA PRO A 60 16.89 4.66 14.74
C PRO A 60 17.29 3.75 15.91
N GLU A 61 16.93 2.48 15.81
CA GLU A 61 17.43 1.47 16.75
C GLU A 61 18.89 1.18 16.41
N THR A 62 19.72 1.10 17.43
CA THR A 62 21.10 0.63 17.25
C THR A 62 21.01 -0.82 16.73
N PRO A 63 21.57 -1.11 15.55
CA PRO A 63 21.52 -2.49 15.02
C PRO A 63 22.10 -3.47 16.04
N PRO A 64 21.55 -4.69 16.13
CA PRO A 64 22.15 -5.73 16.95
C PRO A 64 23.62 -5.87 16.57
N HIS A 65 24.51 -5.78 17.53
CA HIS A 65 25.96 -5.85 17.33
C HIS A 65 26.62 -6.71 18.41
N ILE A 66 27.77 -7.22 18.11
CA ILE A 66 28.63 -7.96 19.04
C ILE A 66 29.96 -7.22 19.13
N GLU A 67 30.44 -6.99 20.36
CA GLU A 67 31.77 -6.49 20.59
C GLU A 67 32.77 -7.65 20.72
N ILE A 68 33.78 -7.68 19.87
CA ILE A 68 34.86 -8.68 19.89
C ILE A 68 36.19 -7.93 19.87
N LEU A 69 37.00 -8.09 20.92
CA LEU A 69 38.37 -7.55 21.03
C LEU A 69 38.49 -6.06 20.65
N GLY A 70 37.52 -5.24 21.08
CA GLY A 70 37.51 -3.79 20.82
C GLY A 70 36.98 -3.40 19.44
N GLY A 71 36.48 -4.34 18.65
CA GLY A 71 35.77 -4.11 17.39
C GLY A 71 34.26 -4.38 17.54
N ILE A 72 33.45 -3.63 16.79
CA ILE A 72 31.99 -3.77 16.77
C ILE A 72 31.62 -4.47 15.46
N ILE A 73 30.92 -5.62 15.55
CA ILE A 73 30.34 -6.32 14.40
C ILE A 73 28.84 -6.14 14.41
N TYR A 74 28.29 -5.48 13.39
CA TYR A 74 26.85 -5.35 13.21
C TYR A 74 26.26 -6.61 12.60
N LEU A 75 25.17 -7.11 13.21
CA LEU A 75 24.47 -8.32 12.76
C LEU A 75 23.43 -8.03 11.67
N LYS A 76 23.13 -6.75 11.42
CA LYS A 76 22.22 -6.29 10.37
C LYS A 76 23.03 -5.96 9.10
N ARG A 77 22.46 -6.27 7.92
CA ARG A 77 23.11 -5.90 6.65
C ARG A 77 23.17 -4.38 6.52
N ILE A 78 24.29 -3.85 6.07
CA ILE A 78 24.50 -2.40 5.84
C ILE A 78 23.40 -1.82 4.93
N THR A 79 22.97 -2.59 3.91
CA THR A 79 21.88 -2.19 3.00
C THR A 79 20.54 -1.97 3.68
N GLU A 80 20.25 -2.69 4.78
CA GLU A 80 19.01 -2.51 5.55
C GLU A 80 19.07 -1.25 6.41
N ILE A 81 20.25 -0.95 6.97
CA ILE A 81 20.49 0.27 7.76
C ILE A 81 20.40 1.50 6.87
N ASP A 82 20.98 1.47 5.67
CA ASP A 82 20.91 2.56 4.71
C ASP A 82 19.46 2.85 4.25
N ALA A 83 18.65 1.81 4.06
CA ALA A 83 17.24 1.96 3.70
C ALA A 83 16.41 2.60 4.83
N GLU A 84 16.66 2.25 6.08
CA GLU A 84 16.00 2.86 7.25
C GLU A 84 16.40 4.33 7.42
N LEU A 85 17.70 4.65 7.32
CA LEU A 85 18.21 6.01 7.41
C LEU A 85 17.63 6.90 6.29
N LYS A 86 17.51 6.37 5.07
CA LYS A 86 16.93 7.07 3.94
C LYS A 86 15.48 7.48 4.19
N LYS A 87 14.68 6.62 4.81
CA LYS A 87 13.29 6.93 5.18
C LYS A 87 13.20 8.00 6.26
N ILE A 88 14.09 7.99 7.26
CA ILE A 88 14.10 8.98 8.33
C ILE A 88 14.48 10.38 7.83
N THR A 89 15.37 10.48 6.85
CA THR A 89 15.83 11.75 6.25
C THR A 89 15.01 12.19 5.05
N ALA A 90 13.99 11.44 4.66
CA ALA A 90 13.17 11.67 3.49
C ALA A 90 12.46 13.04 3.51
N VAL A 91 12.35 13.66 2.37
CA VAL A 91 11.69 14.96 2.15
C VAL A 91 10.54 14.84 1.16
N THR A 92 10.64 13.96 0.17
CA THR A 92 9.65 13.77 -0.90
C THR A 92 9.17 12.33 -1.01
N ALA A 93 8.10 12.11 -1.78
CA ALA A 93 7.58 10.77 -2.08
C ALA A 93 8.66 9.84 -2.64
N ARG A 94 9.51 10.36 -3.53
CA ARG A 94 10.62 9.62 -4.16
C ARG A 94 11.54 8.98 -3.14
N ASP A 95 11.76 9.65 -2.01
CA ASP A 95 12.71 9.18 -0.99
C ASP A 95 12.18 7.98 -0.19
N ILE A 96 10.84 7.82 -0.10
CA ILE A 96 10.22 6.79 0.76
C ILE A 96 9.33 5.80 0.03
N MET A 97 8.91 6.11 -1.20
CA MET A 97 7.98 5.26 -1.94
C MET A 97 8.53 3.86 -2.18
N THR A 98 7.65 2.88 -2.17
CA THR A 98 7.95 1.54 -2.69
C THR A 98 7.81 1.59 -4.22
N GLU A 99 8.91 1.38 -4.95
CA GLU A 99 8.92 1.47 -6.42
C GLU A 99 8.34 0.21 -7.10
N LYS A 100 8.53 -0.96 -6.52
CA LYS A 100 7.99 -2.22 -7.04
C LYS A 100 6.54 -2.39 -6.60
N VAL A 101 5.64 -1.61 -7.19
CA VAL A 101 4.22 -1.65 -6.86
C VAL A 101 3.57 -2.86 -7.52
N VAL A 102 2.84 -3.64 -6.70
CA VAL A 102 1.95 -4.68 -7.23
C VAL A 102 0.67 -4.00 -7.69
N THR A 103 0.31 -4.19 -8.95
CA THR A 103 -0.90 -3.64 -9.57
C THR A 103 -1.76 -4.77 -10.13
N VAL A 104 -3.04 -4.51 -10.34
CA VAL A 104 -3.96 -5.43 -11.00
C VAL A 104 -4.64 -4.77 -12.20
N ASN A 105 -5.07 -5.57 -13.16
CA ASN A 105 -5.89 -5.08 -14.26
C ASN A 105 -7.35 -4.89 -13.78
N GLU A 106 -8.10 -3.97 -14.42
CA GLU A 106 -9.50 -3.72 -14.09
C GLU A 106 -10.41 -4.96 -14.22
N ASP A 107 -10.02 -5.91 -15.09
CA ASP A 107 -10.73 -7.17 -15.31
C ASP A 107 -10.29 -8.32 -14.39
N CYS A 108 -9.35 -8.09 -13.47
CA CYS A 108 -8.87 -9.10 -12.53
C CYS A 108 -10.01 -9.60 -11.64
N PRO A 109 -10.22 -10.92 -11.48
CA PRO A 109 -11.20 -11.48 -10.56
C PRO A 109 -10.91 -11.03 -9.11
N VAL A 110 -11.97 -10.81 -8.32
CA VAL A 110 -11.84 -10.36 -6.92
C VAL A 110 -11.08 -11.35 -6.07
N GLU A 111 -11.22 -12.64 -6.33
CA GLU A 111 -10.51 -13.73 -5.63
C GLU A 111 -9.00 -13.66 -5.88
N ASP A 112 -8.59 -13.27 -7.09
CA ASP A 112 -7.18 -13.08 -7.43
C ASP A 112 -6.62 -11.80 -6.79
N VAL A 113 -7.42 -10.73 -6.72
CA VAL A 113 -7.08 -9.50 -5.98
C VAL A 113 -6.81 -9.82 -4.51
N ALA A 114 -7.72 -10.58 -3.86
CA ALA A 114 -7.58 -11.01 -2.47
C ALA A 114 -6.32 -11.87 -2.27
N SER A 115 -6.10 -12.84 -3.16
CA SER A 115 -4.92 -13.72 -3.13
C SER A 115 -3.62 -12.93 -3.27
N LEU A 116 -3.57 -11.94 -4.15
CA LEU A 116 -2.41 -11.06 -4.30
C LEU A 116 -2.15 -10.23 -3.04
N MET A 117 -3.18 -9.67 -2.40
CA MET A 117 -3.03 -8.90 -1.17
C MET A 117 -2.43 -9.76 -0.05
N VAL A 118 -2.91 -10.99 0.11
CA VAL A 118 -2.40 -11.93 1.13
C VAL A 118 -0.97 -12.35 0.83
N ASN A 119 -0.71 -12.81 -0.40
CA ASN A 119 0.59 -13.37 -0.78
C ASN A 119 1.70 -12.32 -0.82
N ARG A 120 1.37 -11.09 -1.23
CA ARG A 120 2.32 -9.97 -1.30
C ARG A 120 2.35 -9.13 -0.02
N LYS A 121 1.49 -9.45 0.96
CA LYS A 121 1.37 -8.73 2.25
C LYS A 121 1.12 -7.24 2.05
N VAL A 122 0.26 -6.91 1.11
CA VAL A 122 -0.14 -5.52 0.81
C VAL A 122 -1.60 -5.27 1.17
N ASN A 123 -1.92 -4.04 1.54
CA ASN A 123 -3.25 -3.66 2.02
C ASN A 123 -4.11 -3.00 0.94
N ARG A 124 -3.51 -2.69 -0.21
CA ARG A 124 -4.16 -2.06 -1.35
C ARG A 124 -3.41 -2.37 -2.64
N LEU A 125 -4.15 -2.36 -3.73
CA LEU A 125 -3.61 -2.59 -5.06
C LEU A 125 -4.15 -1.50 -6.00
N PRO A 126 -3.27 -0.72 -6.64
CA PRO A 126 -3.68 0.13 -7.74
C PRO A 126 -4.22 -0.73 -8.89
N VAL A 127 -5.36 -0.30 -9.44
CA VAL A 127 -5.97 -0.91 -10.61
C VAL A 127 -5.54 -0.13 -11.84
N VAL A 128 -5.04 -0.83 -12.83
CA VAL A 128 -4.52 -0.23 -14.05
C VAL A 128 -5.24 -0.73 -15.31
N LYS A 129 -5.34 0.18 -16.28
CA LYS A 129 -5.81 -0.12 -17.62
C LYS A 129 -4.82 0.46 -18.63
N LYS A 130 -4.28 -0.37 -19.52
CA LYS A 130 -3.24 0.03 -20.48
C LYS A 130 -2.08 0.77 -19.83
N GLY A 131 -1.66 0.33 -18.63
CA GLY A 131 -0.56 0.89 -17.86
C GLY A 131 -0.88 2.15 -17.04
N LYS A 132 -2.06 2.75 -17.19
CA LYS A 132 -2.49 3.94 -16.45
C LYS A 132 -3.38 3.54 -15.27
N ILE A 133 -3.28 4.30 -14.16
CA ILE A 133 -4.15 4.07 -13.01
C ILE A 133 -5.59 4.46 -13.34
N VAL A 134 -6.53 3.58 -13.01
CA VAL A 134 -7.98 3.80 -13.19
C VAL A 134 -8.78 3.57 -11.91
N GLY A 135 -8.15 3.02 -10.88
CA GLY A 135 -8.79 2.74 -9.60
C GLY A 135 -7.79 2.28 -8.55
N ILE A 136 -8.29 2.06 -7.36
CA ILE A 136 -7.56 1.43 -6.26
C ILE A 136 -8.52 0.50 -5.51
N VAL A 137 -8.04 -0.69 -5.15
CA VAL A 137 -8.76 -1.63 -4.28
C VAL A 137 -8.00 -1.75 -2.98
N SER A 138 -8.71 -1.65 -1.87
CA SER A 138 -8.20 -1.83 -0.51
C SER A 138 -8.77 -3.09 0.16
N ARG A 139 -8.25 -3.45 1.33
CA ARG A 139 -8.85 -4.51 2.15
C ARG A 139 -10.29 -4.20 2.56
N ALA A 140 -10.61 -2.92 2.77
CA ALA A 140 -11.96 -2.51 3.16
C ALA A 140 -12.96 -2.82 2.04
N ASP A 141 -12.60 -2.60 0.78
CA ASP A 141 -13.46 -2.90 -0.36
C ASP A 141 -13.74 -4.40 -0.48
N LEU A 142 -12.74 -5.25 -0.20
CA LEU A 142 -12.93 -6.70 -0.16
C LEU A 142 -13.86 -7.14 0.98
N ILE A 143 -13.72 -6.55 2.17
CA ILE A 143 -14.61 -6.84 3.32
C ILE A 143 -16.04 -6.40 3.01
N GLU A 144 -16.23 -5.23 2.40
CA GLU A 144 -17.55 -4.74 2.01
C GLU A 144 -18.21 -5.68 0.99
N THR A 145 -17.45 -6.25 0.07
CA THR A 145 -17.94 -7.25 -0.88
C THR A 145 -18.50 -8.48 -0.16
N MET A 146 -17.80 -8.97 0.87
CA MET A 146 -18.26 -10.12 1.66
C MET A 146 -19.56 -9.84 2.43
N MET A 147 -19.79 -8.59 2.85
CA MET A 147 -21.01 -8.21 3.56
C MET A 147 -22.22 -8.09 2.63
N ASN A 148 -21.98 -7.82 1.35
CA ASN A 148 -23.04 -7.65 0.35
C ASN A 148 -23.36 -8.94 -0.40
N GLU A 149 -22.60 -10.00 -0.24
CA GLU A 149 -22.97 -11.34 -0.73
C GLU A 149 -24.03 -11.94 0.22
N PRO A 150 -25.18 -12.43 -0.27
CA PRO A 150 -26.17 -13.11 0.56
C PRO A 150 -25.51 -14.30 1.25
N SER A 151 -25.58 -14.34 2.58
CA SER A 151 -25.03 -15.47 3.32
C SER A 151 -25.79 -16.76 2.96
N PRO A 152 -25.12 -17.93 2.97
CA PRO A 152 -25.80 -19.21 2.74
C PRO A 152 -26.96 -19.47 3.72
N GLU A 153 -26.99 -18.78 4.84
CA GLU A 153 -28.06 -18.85 5.86
C GLU A 153 -29.32 -18.11 5.43
N ASP A 154 -29.21 -17.05 4.61
CA ASP A 154 -30.36 -16.30 4.09
C ASP A 154 -31.12 -17.05 2.97
N ALA A 155 -30.50 -18.05 2.38
CA ALA A 155 -31.09 -18.88 1.31
C ALA A 155 -32.02 -19.99 1.86
N ASN A 156 -32.12 -20.18 3.18
CA ASN A 156 -32.85 -21.29 3.78
C ASN A 156 -33.91 -20.83 4.80
N ILE A 157 -34.67 -19.76 4.50
CA ILE A 157 -35.91 -19.47 5.20
C ILE A 157 -37.02 -20.09 4.37
N PRO A 158 -37.58 -21.27 4.75
CA PRO A 158 -38.78 -21.78 4.09
C PRO A 158 -39.94 -20.80 4.39
N ASP A 159 -40.58 -20.39 3.33
CA ASP A 159 -41.81 -19.59 3.36
C ASP A 159 -42.87 -20.39 4.15
N VAL A 160 -43.06 -20.04 5.42
CA VAL A 160 -44.08 -20.65 6.27
C VAL A 160 -45.31 -19.78 6.16
N THR A 161 -46.13 -20.10 5.17
CA THR A 161 -47.55 -19.71 5.13
C THR A 161 -48.42 -20.73 5.83
#